data_3cd31e5aeff6c7c87ef84ca0abbd25b0
#
_entry.id   3cd31e5aeff6c7c87ef84ca0abbd25b0
#
_cell.length_a   1.000
_cell.length_b   1.000
_cell.length_c   1.000
_cell.angle_alpha   90.00
_cell.angle_beta   90.00
_cell.angle_gamma   90.00
#
_symmetry.space_group_name_H-M   'P 1'
#
loop_
_entity.id
_entity.type
_entity.pdbx_description
1 polymer ?
#
loop_
_entity_poly.entity_id
_entity_poly.type
_entity_poly.pdbx_seq_one_letter_code
_entity_poly.pdbx_strand_id
1 'polypeptide(L)'
;INLIPPKELCDQHLLAEHRELTRIPNAVAKGKFHLKGQPEEYKLGEGHVRFFFNKMTFLKRRYDELHTECKARGFNVQYIWPETLPSSPELWLDYQPTDAALEINRQRIQERMPKKARFTAHQPLAAK
;
A
#
# COMPACT_ATOMS: atom_id res chain seq x y z
N ILE A 1 1.08 -2.90 4.94
CA ILE A 1 1.09 -1.63 4.17
C ILE A 1 2.20 -0.75 4.71
N ASN A 2 3.20 -0.47 3.89
CA ASN A 2 4.19 0.50 4.30
C ASN A 2 3.82 1.89 3.74
N LEU A 3 4.43 2.92 4.30
CA LEU A 3 4.07 4.31 4.00
C LEU A 3 5.18 5.05 3.26
N ILE A 4 6.24 4.35 2.89
CA ILE A 4 7.42 4.95 2.29
C ILE A 4 7.14 5.30 0.81
N PRO A 5 7.65 6.43 0.29
CA PRO A 5 7.46 6.75 -1.12
C PRO A 5 7.87 5.57 -2.00
N PRO A 6 7.03 5.18 -2.98
CA PRO A 6 7.29 3.98 -3.78
C PRO A 6 8.65 3.98 -4.48
N LYS A 7 9.14 5.14 -4.90
CA LYS A 7 10.43 5.23 -5.60
C LYS A 7 11.61 4.83 -4.73
N GLU A 8 11.45 4.85 -3.40
CA GLU A 8 12.50 4.46 -2.47
C GLU A 8 12.52 2.95 -2.21
N LEU A 9 11.49 2.22 -2.64
CA LEU A 9 11.39 0.79 -2.38
C LEU A 9 12.21 0.00 -3.40
N CYS A 10 12.87 -1.09 -2.94
CA CYS A 10 13.46 -2.02 -3.88
C CYS A 10 12.35 -2.73 -4.65
N ASP A 11 12.71 -3.34 -5.79
CA ASP A 11 11.73 -4.02 -6.65
C ASP A 11 10.91 -5.05 -5.89
N GLN A 12 11.57 -5.85 -5.06
CA GLN A 12 10.91 -6.91 -4.31
C GLN A 12 9.86 -6.34 -3.34
N HIS A 13 10.22 -5.27 -2.63
CA HIS A 13 9.30 -4.63 -1.68
C HIS A 13 8.17 -3.90 -2.42
N LEU A 14 8.48 -3.27 -3.55
CA LEU A 14 7.47 -2.57 -4.34
C LEU A 14 6.41 -3.54 -4.85
N LEU A 15 6.83 -4.65 -5.44
CA LEU A 15 5.90 -5.65 -5.99
C LEU A 15 5.08 -6.31 -4.90
N ALA A 16 5.71 -6.61 -3.75
CA ALA A 16 4.99 -7.19 -2.62
C ALA A 16 3.95 -6.22 -2.08
N GLU A 17 4.30 -4.95 -1.97
CA GLU A 17 3.38 -3.94 -1.45
C GLU A 17 2.18 -3.75 -2.37
N HIS A 18 2.40 -3.71 -3.68
CA HIS A 18 1.31 -3.60 -4.66
C HIS A 18 0.32 -4.76 -4.51
N ARG A 19 0.84 -5.97 -4.31
CA ARG A 19 0.00 -7.16 -4.12
C ARG A 19 -0.74 -7.11 -2.79
N GLU A 20 -0.03 -6.82 -1.69
CA GLU A 20 -0.61 -6.86 -0.35
C GLU A 20 -1.68 -5.80 -0.14
N LEU A 21 -1.49 -4.61 -0.71
CA LEU A 21 -2.43 -3.51 -0.50
C LEU A 21 -3.83 -3.87 -0.94
N THR A 22 -3.98 -4.56 -2.07
CA THR A 22 -5.30 -4.86 -2.62
C THR A 22 -6.12 -5.81 -1.75
N ARG A 23 -5.47 -6.53 -0.83
CA ARG A 23 -6.19 -7.43 0.09
C ARG A 23 -7.16 -6.68 0.98
N ILE A 24 -6.83 -5.45 1.35
CA ILE A 24 -7.67 -4.66 2.26
C ILE A 24 -8.95 -4.20 1.56
N PRO A 25 -8.91 -3.46 0.43
CA PRO A 25 -10.14 -3.09 -0.24
C PRO A 25 -10.93 -4.30 -0.74
N ASN A 26 -10.27 -5.40 -1.11
CA ASN A 26 -10.98 -6.60 -1.50
C ASN A 26 -11.79 -7.18 -0.33
N ALA A 27 -11.24 -7.17 0.88
CA ALA A 27 -11.98 -7.62 2.07
C ALA A 27 -13.17 -6.72 2.34
N VAL A 28 -13.00 -5.40 2.19
CA VAL A 28 -14.10 -4.44 2.37
C VAL A 28 -15.18 -4.66 1.32
N ALA A 29 -14.79 -4.87 0.06
CA ALA A 29 -15.74 -5.14 -1.03
C ALA A 29 -16.59 -6.38 -0.77
N LYS A 30 -16.02 -7.37 -0.10
CA LYS A 30 -16.72 -8.63 0.23
C LYS A 30 -17.46 -8.56 1.56
N GLY A 31 -17.41 -7.43 2.27
CA GLY A 31 -18.01 -7.30 3.60
C GLY A 31 -17.28 -8.09 4.68
N LYS A 32 -16.06 -8.52 4.43
CA LYS A 32 -15.28 -9.33 5.38
C LYS A 32 -14.35 -8.44 6.20
N PHE A 33 -14.94 -7.52 6.93
CA PHE A 33 -14.17 -6.59 7.76
C PHE A 33 -15.03 -6.11 8.92
N HIS A 34 -14.39 -5.54 9.94
CA HIS A 34 -15.07 -4.83 11.02
C HIS A 34 -14.16 -3.72 11.56
N LEU A 35 -14.79 -2.70 12.12
CA LEU A 35 -14.07 -1.56 12.69
C LEU A 35 -13.92 -1.67 14.21
N LYS A 36 -14.50 -2.69 14.83
CA LYS A 36 -14.41 -2.88 16.26
C LYS A 36 -12.96 -3.11 16.68
N GLY A 37 -12.52 -2.37 17.70
CA GLY A 37 -11.15 -2.51 18.19
C GLY A 37 -10.10 -1.94 17.25
N GLN A 38 -10.50 -1.04 16.35
CA GLN A 38 -9.59 -0.44 15.40
C GLN A 38 -8.54 0.40 16.16
N PRO A 39 -7.24 0.23 15.85
CA PRO A 39 -6.21 1.06 16.45
C PRO A 39 -6.38 2.52 16.06
N GLU A 40 -6.07 3.44 16.98
CA GLU A 40 -6.12 4.87 16.68
C GLU A 40 -4.92 5.33 15.87
N GLU A 41 -3.79 4.63 16.01
CA GLU A 41 -2.56 4.98 15.33
C GLU A 41 -2.05 3.82 14.50
N TYR A 42 -1.27 4.16 13.46
CA TYR A 42 -0.61 3.18 12.64
C TYR A 42 0.28 2.28 13.50
N LYS A 43 0.20 0.99 13.29
CA LYS A 43 1.04 0.00 13.97
C LYS A 43 1.29 -1.18 13.05
N LEU A 44 2.32 -1.94 13.35
CA LEU A 44 2.61 -3.20 12.68
C LEU A 44 2.03 -4.35 13.51
N GLY A 45 1.93 -5.51 12.89
CA GLY A 45 1.44 -6.71 13.58
C GLY A 45 -0.07 -6.71 13.74
N GLU A 46 -0.55 -7.15 14.90
CA GLU A 46 -1.99 -7.24 15.14
C GLU A 46 -2.63 -5.86 15.04
N GLY A 47 -3.74 -5.78 14.33
CA GLY A 47 -4.45 -4.53 14.13
C GLY A 47 -3.96 -3.70 12.97
N HIS A 48 -2.84 -4.06 12.33
CA HIS A 48 -2.31 -3.32 11.18
C HIS A 48 -3.33 -3.19 10.05
N VAL A 49 -3.91 -4.30 9.63
CA VAL A 49 -4.89 -4.29 8.55
C VAL A 49 -6.16 -3.55 8.97
N ARG A 50 -6.60 -3.78 10.21
CA ARG A 50 -7.82 -3.15 10.75
C ARG A 50 -7.72 -1.62 10.78
N PHE A 51 -6.53 -1.12 11.00
CA PHE A 51 -6.29 0.34 10.99
C PHE A 51 -6.72 0.97 9.67
N PHE A 52 -6.59 0.23 8.55
CA PHE A 52 -6.86 0.76 7.22
C PHE A 52 -8.27 0.50 6.69
N PHE A 53 -9.11 -0.28 7.40
CA PHE A 53 -10.43 -0.64 6.87
C PHE A 53 -11.33 0.57 6.58
N ASN A 54 -11.12 1.69 7.23
CA ASN A 54 -11.91 2.90 6.99
C ASN A 54 -11.14 3.98 6.23
N LYS A 55 -10.00 3.63 5.63
CA LYS A 55 -9.13 4.61 4.98
C LYS A 55 -8.99 4.34 3.49
N MET A 56 -10.13 4.10 2.83
CA MET A 56 -10.14 3.77 1.40
C MET A 56 -9.59 4.90 0.53
N THR A 57 -9.79 6.16 0.92
CA THR A 57 -9.22 7.30 0.17
C THR A 57 -7.70 7.24 0.18
N PHE A 58 -7.12 7.03 1.36
CA PHE A 58 -5.66 6.87 1.47
C PHE A 58 -5.17 5.67 0.67
N LEU A 59 -5.84 4.53 0.82
CA LEU A 59 -5.41 3.30 0.15
C LEU A 59 -5.50 3.41 -1.37
N LYS A 60 -6.54 4.07 -1.90
CA LYS A 60 -6.67 4.26 -3.35
C LYS A 60 -5.54 5.12 -3.89
N ARG A 61 -5.22 6.21 -3.21
CA ARG A 61 -4.10 7.06 -3.60
C ARG A 61 -2.79 6.27 -3.53
N ARG A 62 -2.60 5.52 -2.46
CA ARG A 62 -1.41 4.68 -2.30
C ARG A 62 -1.31 3.63 -3.39
N TYR A 63 -2.43 3.00 -3.72
CA TYR A 63 -2.49 2.02 -4.80
C TYR A 63 -2.03 2.65 -6.12
N ASP A 64 -2.56 3.83 -6.44
CA ASP A 64 -2.22 4.51 -7.70
C ASP A 64 -0.73 4.87 -7.75
N GLU A 65 -0.16 5.32 -6.63
CA GLU A 65 1.26 5.62 -6.54
C GLU A 65 2.14 4.39 -6.76
N LEU A 66 1.77 3.28 -6.11
CA LEU A 66 2.50 2.02 -6.27
C LEU A 66 2.39 1.50 -7.70
N HIS A 67 1.20 1.56 -8.26
CA HIS A 67 0.96 1.09 -9.62
C HIS A 67 1.76 1.90 -10.64
N THR A 68 1.76 3.21 -10.48
CA THR A 68 2.53 4.11 -11.33
C THR A 68 4.02 3.79 -11.28
N GLU A 69 4.55 3.57 -10.07
CA GLU A 69 5.97 3.23 -9.92
C GLU A 69 6.30 1.88 -10.54
N CYS A 70 5.43 0.88 -10.37
CA CYS A 70 5.62 -0.43 -10.99
C CYS A 70 5.70 -0.30 -12.51
N LYS A 71 4.76 0.44 -13.11
CA LYS A 71 4.75 0.64 -14.56
C LYS A 71 5.98 1.41 -15.02
N ALA A 72 6.41 2.41 -14.25
CA ALA A 72 7.59 3.20 -14.61
C ALA A 72 8.84 2.33 -14.65
N ARG A 73 8.94 1.31 -13.79
CA ARG A 73 10.06 0.37 -13.79
C ARG A 73 9.90 -0.74 -14.84
N GLY A 74 8.77 -0.78 -15.57
CA GLY A 74 8.54 -1.78 -16.60
C GLY A 74 7.87 -3.05 -16.11
N PHE A 75 7.29 -3.03 -14.90
CA PHE A 75 6.61 -4.20 -14.35
C PHE A 75 5.15 -4.21 -14.76
N ASN A 76 4.68 -5.35 -15.25
CA ASN A 76 3.28 -5.54 -15.63
C ASN A 76 2.56 -6.24 -14.48
N VAL A 77 2.01 -5.45 -13.55
CA VAL A 77 1.33 -5.98 -12.36
C VAL A 77 -0.16 -6.16 -12.63
N GLN A 78 -0.73 -7.23 -12.06
CA GLN A 78 -2.09 -7.67 -12.36
C GLN A 78 -3.05 -7.56 -11.16
N TYR A 79 -2.61 -6.99 -10.06
CA TYR A 79 -3.47 -6.84 -8.87
C TYR A 79 -4.30 -5.57 -9.03
N ILE A 80 -5.61 -5.75 -9.17
CA ILE A 80 -6.54 -4.68 -9.56
C ILE A 80 -7.32 -4.20 -8.35
N TRP A 81 -7.50 -2.88 -8.25
CA TRP A 81 -8.36 -2.28 -7.24
C TRP A 81 -9.81 -2.73 -7.50
N PRO A 82 -10.57 -3.12 -6.47
CA PRO A 82 -11.93 -3.61 -6.69
C PRO A 82 -12.84 -2.55 -7.31
N GLU A 83 -13.66 -2.98 -8.27
CA GLU A 83 -14.56 -2.08 -8.99
C GLU A 83 -15.70 -1.57 -8.11
N THR A 84 -16.16 -2.39 -7.17
CA THR A 84 -17.33 -2.07 -6.35
C THR A 84 -16.96 -2.08 -4.88
N LEU A 85 -17.00 -0.90 -4.26
CA LEU A 85 -16.79 -0.72 -2.83
C LEU A 85 -17.98 0.00 -2.25
N PRO A 86 -18.30 -0.23 -0.94
CA PRO A 86 -19.34 0.56 -0.28
C PRO A 86 -19.01 2.05 -0.40
N SER A 87 -20.05 2.86 -0.60
CA SER A 87 -19.90 4.31 -0.73
C SER A 87 -20.03 5.05 0.61
N SER A 88 -20.16 4.33 1.70
CA SER A 88 -20.31 4.91 3.03
C SER A 88 -19.14 5.84 3.35
N PRO A 89 -19.40 7.13 3.64
CA PRO A 89 -18.31 8.08 3.86
C PRO A 89 -17.36 7.69 4.97
N GLU A 90 -17.83 6.99 6.00
CA GLU A 90 -16.98 6.57 7.11
C GLU A 90 -15.88 5.59 6.71
N LEU A 91 -15.98 4.96 5.54
CA LEU A 91 -14.95 4.05 5.03
C LEU A 91 -13.95 4.76 4.12
N TRP A 92 -14.22 5.99 3.73
CA TRP A 92 -13.42 6.73 2.77
C TRP A 92 -12.66 7.88 3.42
N LEU A 93 -12.05 7.60 4.56
CA LEU A 93 -11.19 8.58 5.22
C LEU A 93 -9.82 8.61 4.57
N ASP A 94 -9.15 9.73 4.70
CA ASP A 94 -7.76 9.85 4.31
C ASP A 94 -6.87 9.60 5.53
N TYR A 95 -5.57 9.56 5.29
CA TYR A 95 -4.60 9.37 6.36
C TYR A 95 -3.31 10.10 5.96
N GLN A 96 -2.78 10.87 6.88
CA GLN A 96 -1.50 11.54 6.69
C GLN A 96 -0.47 10.85 7.57
N PRO A 97 0.50 10.12 6.98
CA PRO A 97 1.52 9.44 7.78
C PRO A 97 2.26 10.40 8.71
N THR A 98 2.43 9.96 9.95
CA THR A 98 3.19 10.71 10.93
C THR A 98 4.67 10.38 10.80
N ASP A 99 5.53 11.24 11.35
CA ASP A 99 6.96 10.97 11.37
C ASP A 99 7.26 9.67 12.12
N ALA A 100 6.53 9.40 13.20
CA ALA A 100 6.69 8.16 13.95
C ALA A 100 6.33 6.94 13.11
N ALA A 101 5.24 7.02 12.33
CA ALA A 101 4.83 5.92 11.46
C ALA A 101 5.86 5.67 10.36
N LEU A 102 6.38 6.75 9.76
CA LEU A 102 7.43 6.62 8.74
C LEU A 102 8.68 5.98 9.30
N GLU A 103 9.08 6.35 10.52
CA GLU A 103 10.26 5.77 11.17
C GLU A 103 10.08 4.28 11.41
N ILE A 104 8.91 3.86 11.90
CA ILE A 104 8.59 2.44 12.09
C ILE A 104 8.73 1.70 10.76
N ASN A 105 8.25 2.29 9.68
CA ASN A 105 8.32 1.69 8.36
C ASN A 105 9.75 1.57 7.85
N ARG A 106 10.54 2.63 7.98
CA ARG A 106 11.93 2.61 7.50
C ARG A 106 12.73 1.55 8.23
N GLN A 107 12.51 1.42 9.52
CA GLN A 107 13.17 0.41 10.32
C GLN A 107 12.78 -1.00 9.87
N ARG A 108 11.47 -1.24 9.65
CA ARG A 108 10.99 -2.54 9.20
C ARG A 108 11.53 -2.90 7.82
N ILE A 109 11.57 -1.93 6.91
CA ILE A 109 12.12 -2.14 5.57
C ILE A 109 13.60 -2.51 5.64
N GLN A 110 14.35 -1.82 6.51
CA GLN A 110 15.78 -2.10 6.70
C GLN A 110 15.98 -3.52 7.25
N GLU A 111 15.19 -3.92 8.23
CA GLU A 111 15.26 -5.25 8.82
C GLU A 111 14.94 -6.35 7.83
N ARG A 112 14.10 -6.06 6.85
CA ARG A 112 13.62 -7.04 5.88
C ARG A 112 14.19 -6.84 4.48
N MET A 113 15.26 -6.08 4.37
CA MET A 113 15.88 -5.83 3.08
C MET A 113 16.41 -7.14 2.48
N PRO A 114 16.02 -7.49 1.24
CA PRO A 114 16.54 -8.68 0.60
C PRO A 114 18.06 -8.59 0.41
N LYS A 115 18.74 -9.73 0.45
CA LYS A 115 20.19 -9.76 0.25
C LYS A 115 20.59 -9.22 -1.13
N LYS A 116 19.75 -9.47 -2.14
CA LYS A 116 19.98 -9.01 -3.51
C LYS A 116 18.88 -8.04 -3.90
N ALA A 117 18.71 -6.99 -3.11
CA ALA A 117 17.73 -5.96 -3.42
C ALA A 117 18.03 -5.33 -4.77
N ARG A 118 17.01 -5.22 -5.61
CA ARG A 118 17.12 -4.59 -6.92
C ARG A 118 16.34 -3.30 -6.93
N PHE A 119 16.88 -2.32 -7.63
CA PHE A 119 16.24 -1.02 -7.82
C PHE A 119 16.25 -0.73 -9.32
N THR A 120 15.26 -1.27 -10.03
CA THR A 120 15.17 -1.10 -11.47
C THR A 120 14.90 0.36 -11.79
N ALA A 121 15.67 0.93 -12.70
CA ALA A 121 15.49 2.31 -13.14
C ALA A 121 14.18 2.46 -13.91
N HIS A 122 13.65 3.68 -13.93
CA HIS A 122 12.49 3.97 -14.76
C HIS A 122 12.82 3.72 -16.22
N GLN A 123 11.90 3.07 -16.91
CA GLN A 123 12.06 2.77 -18.31
C GLN A 123 11.71 3.99 -19.14
N PRO A 124 12.38 4.22 -20.27
CA PRO A 124 12.00 5.32 -21.15
C PRO A 124 10.58 5.10 -21.67
N LEU A 125 9.87 6.20 -21.91
CA LEU A 125 8.56 6.12 -22.51
C LEU A 125 8.68 5.46 -23.88
N ALA A 126 7.71 4.59 -24.20
CA ALA A 126 7.69 3.92 -25.49
C ALA A 126 7.65 4.96 -26.61
N ALA A 127 8.47 4.76 -27.63
CA ALA A 127 8.43 5.59 -28.81
C ALA A 127 7.08 5.43 -29.49
N LYS A 128 6.54 6.53 -29.97
CA LYS A 128 5.27 6.52 -30.70
C LYS A 128 5.52 6.40 -32.19
#